data_e6f03d2f53d34d1f44d877d4f3470286
#
_entry.id   e6f03d2f53d34d1f44d877d4f3470286
#
_cell.length_a   1.000
_cell.length_b   1.000
_cell.length_c   1.000
_cell.angle_alpha   90.00
_cell.angle_beta   90.00
_cell.angle_gamma   90.00
#
_symmetry.space_group_name_H-M   'P 1'
#
loop_
_entity.id
_entity.type
_entity.pdbx_description
1 polymer ?
#
loop_
_entity_poly.entity_id
_entity_poly.type
_entity_poly.pdbx_seq_one_letter_code
_entity_poly.pdbx_strand_id
1 'polypeptide(L)'
;MEQSMNTKKENRLMAATLFVFFVSGGCSMLMGNLMPFLRQMYGISYAQAGLLLSLPSWGNLASIFITGYLPTYIGRRKTVLLTAVWMMIAFTLITTGVGGAGALGIACVMIGIARGGTTNFTNIMMSTLPGKKSAIGFNLLHGAFAVGAVLSPLALIACTRNNDMGWKILTSGIVVMCLLQLTVYSRMNLPAENITKSIKKVDRSFLKNKNFWLGAAILFFYISAEYAIVNWLVTYFKDTGILSAEVSQLMTSLLWVVIFIGRMIGAALVGKVSRKIILVVDGIGLMLFFLLVFFSRSELPIFLGIMGVGLFMATIYTSALALGTERIKGNDVGVSTMILTGSTGGIITPAVVGMVAENAGIQMGMGVVVCVTVLLLITILVSVFMKDNEE
;
A
#
# COMPACT_ATOMS: atom_id res chain seq x y z
N MET A 1 21.63 -14.68 -33.08
CA MET A 1 20.74 -13.55 -33.44
C MET A 1 19.40 -13.63 -32.72
N GLU A 2 18.73 -14.77 -32.72
CA GLU A 2 17.42 -14.99 -32.07
C GLU A 2 17.49 -14.84 -30.52
N GLN A 3 18.54 -15.34 -29.89
CA GLN A 3 18.77 -15.21 -28.44
C GLN A 3 18.98 -13.76 -28.00
N SER A 4 19.64 -12.94 -28.82
CA SER A 4 19.86 -11.50 -28.54
C SER A 4 18.57 -10.67 -28.76
N MET A 5 17.74 -11.06 -29.71
CA MET A 5 16.44 -10.43 -29.94
C MET A 5 15.46 -10.74 -28.78
N ASN A 6 15.51 -11.94 -28.21
CA ASN A 6 14.69 -12.32 -27.06
C ASN A 6 15.09 -11.52 -25.82
N THR A 7 16.38 -11.38 -25.57
CA THR A 7 16.93 -10.58 -24.45
C THR A 7 16.50 -9.09 -24.53
N LYS A 8 16.49 -8.48 -25.72
CA LYS A 8 16.02 -7.10 -25.90
C LYS A 8 14.52 -6.94 -25.58
N LYS A 9 13.70 -7.91 -25.97
CA LYS A 9 12.26 -7.91 -25.65
C LYS A 9 12.01 -8.04 -24.15
N GLU A 10 12.70 -8.95 -23.48
CA GLU A 10 12.64 -9.15 -22.02
C GLU A 10 13.05 -7.88 -21.26
N ASN A 11 14.16 -7.24 -21.64
CA ASN A 11 14.64 -6.01 -21.00
C ASN A 11 13.65 -4.85 -21.22
N ARG A 12 13.02 -4.73 -22.39
CA ARG A 12 11.96 -3.74 -22.65
C ARG A 12 10.72 -4.00 -21.79
N LEU A 13 10.30 -5.26 -21.66
CA LEU A 13 9.18 -5.64 -20.80
C LEU A 13 9.49 -5.27 -19.35
N MET A 14 10.66 -5.63 -18.87
CA MET A 14 11.10 -5.31 -17.51
C MET A 14 11.11 -3.79 -17.27
N ALA A 15 11.76 -3.01 -18.15
CA ALA A 15 11.84 -1.56 -17.99
C ALA A 15 10.46 -0.87 -18.00
N ALA A 16 9.57 -1.28 -18.90
CA ALA A 16 8.19 -0.76 -18.94
C ALA A 16 7.41 -1.10 -17.68
N THR A 17 7.57 -2.32 -17.18
CA THR A 17 6.88 -2.78 -15.97
C THR A 17 7.40 -2.06 -14.72
N LEU A 18 8.71 -1.81 -14.64
CA LEU A 18 9.33 -1.02 -13.56
C LEU A 18 8.82 0.41 -13.57
N PHE A 19 8.74 1.06 -14.75
CA PHE A 19 8.19 2.41 -14.88
C PHE A 19 6.74 2.49 -14.38
N VAL A 20 5.90 1.56 -14.78
CA VAL A 20 4.51 1.52 -14.37
C VAL A 20 4.36 1.33 -12.86
N PHE A 21 5.19 0.49 -12.27
CA PHE A 21 5.12 0.25 -10.83
C PHE A 21 5.72 1.39 -10.01
N PHE A 22 6.69 2.11 -10.56
CA PHE A 22 7.17 3.38 -10.03
C PHE A 22 6.02 4.41 -9.94
N VAL A 23 5.27 4.61 -11.03
CA VAL A 23 4.09 5.51 -11.05
C VAL A 23 3.05 5.06 -10.02
N SER A 24 2.79 3.76 -9.92
CA SER A 24 1.86 3.19 -8.93
C SER A 24 2.31 3.48 -7.49
N GLY A 25 3.62 3.41 -7.20
CA GLY A 25 4.19 3.77 -5.90
C GLY A 25 3.92 5.23 -5.54
N GLY A 26 4.18 6.15 -6.48
CA GLY A 26 3.90 7.57 -6.30
C GLY A 26 2.42 7.85 -6.04
N CYS A 27 1.53 7.27 -6.85
CA CYS A 27 0.08 7.42 -6.68
C CYS A 27 -0.42 6.87 -5.34
N SER A 28 0.21 5.81 -4.82
CA SER A 28 -0.20 5.16 -3.58
C SER A 28 -0.09 6.08 -2.36
N MET A 29 0.92 6.96 -2.35
CA MET A 29 1.20 7.85 -1.22
C MET A 29 0.50 9.20 -1.36
N LEU A 30 0.01 9.50 -2.55
CA LEU A 30 -0.42 10.86 -2.84
C LEU A 30 -1.74 11.24 -2.17
N MET A 31 -2.70 10.32 -2.00
CA MET A 31 -4.01 10.66 -1.44
C MET A 31 -3.94 11.17 -0.01
N GLY A 32 -3.16 10.53 0.87
CA GLY A 32 -2.95 11.01 2.24
C GLY A 32 -2.25 12.37 2.28
N ASN A 33 -1.24 12.56 1.41
CA ASN A 33 -0.50 13.81 1.31
C ASN A 33 -1.32 14.97 0.70
N LEU A 34 -2.26 14.67 -0.22
CA LEU A 34 -3.17 15.65 -0.81
C LEU A 34 -4.34 16.00 0.11
N MET A 35 -4.69 15.16 1.07
CA MET A 35 -5.90 15.31 1.87
C MET A 35 -6.02 16.70 2.54
N PRO A 36 -4.98 17.30 3.13
CA PRO A 36 -5.07 18.63 3.69
C PRO A 36 -5.49 19.69 2.67
N PHE A 37 -4.98 19.62 1.43
CA PHE A 37 -5.32 20.55 0.35
C PHE A 37 -6.76 20.33 -0.14
N LEU A 38 -7.16 19.07 -0.30
CA LEU A 38 -8.51 18.71 -0.74
C LEU A 38 -9.56 19.11 0.32
N ARG A 39 -9.25 18.91 1.61
CA ARG A 39 -10.13 19.33 2.70
C ARG A 39 -10.35 20.86 2.68
N GLN A 40 -9.29 21.62 2.55
CA GLN A 40 -9.36 23.08 2.47
C GLN A 40 -10.13 23.55 1.25
N MET A 41 -9.90 22.94 0.08
CA MET A 41 -10.53 23.34 -1.19
C MET A 41 -12.03 23.02 -1.25
N TYR A 42 -12.44 21.86 -0.71
CA TYR A 42 -13.82 21.35 -0.84
C TYR A 42 -14.62 21.43 0.46
N GLY A 43 -14.06 21.96 1.54
CA GLY A 43 -14.73 21.99 2.85
C GLY A 43 -15.00 20.59 3.41
N ILE A 44 -14.11 19.60 3.11
CA ILE A 44 -14.29 18.21 3.50
C ILE A 44 -14.01 18.06 5.00
N SER A 45 -14.96 17.48 5.74
CA SER A 45 -14.82 17.18 7.16
C SER A 45 -13.82 16.02 7.40
N TYR A 46 -13.41 15.80 8.65
CA TYR A 46 -12.54 14.66 8.98
C TYR A 46 -13.22 13.32 8.69
N ALA A 47 -14.52 13.19 9.00
CA ALA A 47 -15.29 11.98 8.73
C ALA A 47 -15.34 11.68 7.22
N GLN A 48 -15.62 12.70 6.40
CA GLN A 48 -15.62 12.57 4.95
C GLN A 48 -14.22 12.23 4.41
N ALA A 49 -13.18 12.87 4.94
CA ALA A 49 -11.79 12.58 4.57
C ALA A 49 -11.42 11.12 4.89
N GLY A 50 -11.81 10.62 6.06
CA GLY A 50 -11.60 9.22 6.45
C GLY A 50 -12.28 8.23 5.51
N LEU A 51 -13.51 8.51 5.10
CA LEU A 51 -14.21 7.71 4.09
C LEU A 51 -13.47 7.76 2.74
N LEU A 52 -13.08 8.95 2.25
CA LEU A 52 -12.34 9.08 1.01
C LEU A 52 -11.01 8.31 1.02
N LEU A 53 -10.27 8.34 2.15
CA LEU A 53 -9.02 7.62 2.33
C LEU A 53 -9.21 6.09 2.42
N SER A 54 -10.40 5.62 2.76
CA SER A 54 -10.76 4.20 2.79
C SER A 54 -11.16 3.66 1.41
N LEU A 55 -11.71 4.50 0.52
CA LEU A 55 -12.23 4.09 -0.79
C LEU A 55 -11.19 3.44 -1.71
N PRO A 56 -9.89 3.86 -1.74
CA PRO A 56 -8.88 3.14 -2.52
C PRO A 56 -8.69 1.69 -2.08
N SER A 57 -8.88 1.37 -0.80
CA SER A 57 -8.81 -0.02 -0.31
C SER A 57 -9.99 -0.86 -0.81
N TRP A 58 -11.20 -0.30 -0.89
CA TRP A 58 -12.35 -0.92 -1.54
C TRP A 58 -12.09 -1.19 -3.02
N GLY A 59 -11.57 -0.19 -3.73
CA GLY A 59 -11.20 -0.33 -5.13
C GLY A 59 -10.14 -1.40 -5.36
N ASN A 60 -9.11 -1.46 -4.49
CA ASN A 60 -8.07 -2.48 -4.55
C ASN A 60 -8.64 -3.89 -4.35
N LEU A 61 -9.59 -4.05 -3.44
CA LEU A 61 -10.32 -5.30 -3.23
C LEU A 61 -11.10 -5.71 -4.48
N ALA A 62 -11.85 -4.78 -5.09
CA ALA A 62 -12.59 -5.01 -6.32
C ALA A 62 -11.66 -5.39 -7.49
N SER A 63 -10.42 -4.89 -7.49
CA SER A 63 -9.44 -5.18 -8.54
C SER A 63 -9.10 -6.66 -8.65
N ILE A 64 -9.17 -7.43 -7.56
CA ILE A 64 -8.91 -8.88 -7.55
C ILE A 64 -9.88 -9.59 -8.51
N PHE A 65 -11.16 -9.22 -8.43
CA PHE A 65 -12.18 -9.80 -9.32
C PHE A 65 -12.01 -9.29 -10.77
N ILE A 66 -11.79 -7.98 -10.92
CA ILE A 66 -11.63 -7.37 -12.24
C ILE A 66 -10.43 -7.95 -12.98
N THR A 67 -9.27 -8.03 -12.33
CA THR A 67 -8.05 -8.53 -12.96
C THR A 67 -8.00 -10.06 -13.09
N GLY A 68 -8.78 -10.77 -12.28
CA GLY A 68 -8.93 -12.22 -12.39
C GLY A 68 -9.84 -12.64 -13.54
N TYR A 69 -10.93 -11.93 -13.77
CA TYR A 69 -11.95 -12.33 -14.76
C TYR A 69 -11.90 -11.51 -16.05
N LEU A 70 -11.65 -10.21 -16.00
CA LEU A 70 -11.72 -9.34 -17.16
C LEU A 70 -10.77 -9.74 -18.31
N PRO A 71 -9.53 -10.20 -18.04
CA PRO A 71 -8.63 -10.67 -19.09
C PRO A 71 -9.22 -11.80 -19.95
N THR A 72 -10.07 -12.66 -19.35
CA THR A 72 -10.69 -13.78 -20.07
C THR A 72 -11.68 -13.33 -21.13
N TYR A 73 -12.25 -12.13 -20.99
CA TYR A 73 -13.25 -11.57 -21.92
C TYR A 73 -12.64 -10.61 -22.95
N ILE A 74 -11.76 -9.71 -22.50
CA ILE A 74 -11.22 -8.64 -23.36
C ILE A 74 -9.73 -8.81 -23.67
N GLY A 75 -9.08 -9.80 -23.05
CA GLY A 75 -7.65 -10.07 -23.14
C GLY A 75 -6.80 -9.21 -22.20
N ARG A 76 -5.64 -9.74 -21.81
CA ARG A 76 -4.71 -9.11 -20.85
C ARG A 76 -4.30 -7.69 -21.25
N ARG A 77 -3.96 -7.47 -22.51
CA ARG A 77 -3.51 -6.16 -23.00
C ARG A 77 -4.56 -5.08 -22.78
N LYS A 78 -5.82 -5.32 -23.16
CA LYS A 78 -6.91 -4.36 -22.99
C LYS A 78 -7.18 -4.09 -21.50
N THR A 79 -7.10 -5.12 -20.66
CA THR A 79 -7.30 -4.98 -19.22
C THR A 79 -6.20 -4.12 -18.59
N VAL A 80 -4.93 -4.29 -18.97
CA VAL A 80 -3.81 -3.45 -18.49
C VAL A 80 -3.98 -1.99 -18.95
N LEU A 81 -4.37 -1.77 -20.20
CA LEU A 81 -4.63 -0.42 -20.69
C LEU A 81 -5.80 0.23 -19.95
N LEU A 82 -6.84 -0.53 -19.62
CA LEU A 82 -8.00 -0.05 -18.87
C LEU A 82 -7.61 0.42 -17.46
N THR A 83 -6.70 -0.28 -16.76
CA THR A 83 -6.22 0.17 -15.44
C THR A 83 -5.49 1.52 -15.53
N ALA A 84 -4.70 1.73 -16.58
CA ALA A 84 -4.03 3.01 -16.82
C ALA A 84 -5.03 4.13 -17.16
N VAL A 85 -6.07 3.83 -17.94
CA VAL A 85 -7.17 4.78 -18.24
C VAL A 85 -7.92 5.17 -16.96
N TRP A 86 -8.23 4.21 -16.10
CA TRP A 86 -8.89 4.51 -14.84
C TRP A 86 -8.04 5.41 -13.92
N MET A 87 -6.74 5.14 -13.82
CA MET A 87 -5.82 5.99 -13.06
C MET A 87 -5.78 7.41 -13.65
N MET A 88 -5.70 7.52 -14.98
CA MET A 88 -5.71 8.80 -15.69
C MET A 88 -7.00 9.59 -15.42
N ILE A 89 -8.17 8.96 -15.57
CA ILE A 89 -9.47 9.60 -15.30
C ILE A 89 -9.54 10.05 -13.84
N ALA A 90 -9.15 9.20 -12.90
CA ALA A 90 -9.18 9.51 -11.49
C ALA A 90 -8.35 10.76 -11.16
N PHE A 91 -7.10 10.82 -11.63
CA PHE A 91 -6.26 12.00 -11.39
C PHE A 91 -6.73 13.23 -12.18
N THR A 92 -7.34 13.07 -13.33
CA THR A 92 -7.98 14.18 -14.06
C THR A 92 -9.15 14.77 -13.24
N LEU A 93 -10.01 13.94 -12.66
CA LEU A 93 -11.10 14.38 -11.78
C LEU A 93 -10.56 15.14 -10.55
N ILE A 94 -9.51 14.60 -9.91
CA ILE A 94 -8.86 15.25 -8.76
C ILE A 94 -8.29 16.61 -9.18
N THR A 95 -7.55 16.68 -10.30
CA THR A 95 -6.87 17.89 -10.77
C THR A 95 -7.83 19.00 -11.16
N THR A 96 -8.87 18.64 -11.92
CA THR A 96 -9.86 19.60 -12.43
C THR A 96 -10.87 20.01 -11.37
N GLY A 97 -11.17 19.12 -10.42
CA GLY A 97 -12.19 19.32 -9.41
C GLY A 97 -13.64 19.23 -9.93
N VAL A 98 -13.81 18.77 -11.15
CA VAL A 98 -15.14 18.60 -11.76
C VAL A 98 -15.94 17.58 -10.95
N GLY A 99 -17.17 17.95 -10.58
CA GLY A 99 -18.07 17.09 -9.81
C GLY A 99 -17.87 17.11 -8.29
N GLY A 100 -16.97 17.96 -7.78
CA GLY A 100 -16.79 18.21 -6.34
C GLY A 100 -16.44 16.97 -5.53
N ALA A 101 -16.88 16.93 -4.27
CA ALA A 101 -16.57 15.84 -3.33
C ALA A 101 -17.07 14.45 -3.79
N GLY A 102 -18.21 14.40 -4.52
CA GLY A 102 -18.74 13.14 -5.05
C GLY A 102 -17.80 12.52 -6.11
N ALA A 103 -17.27 13.34 -7.01
CA ALA A 103 -16.30 12.87 -8.01
C ALA A 103 -14.96 12.43 -7.38
N LEU A 104 -14.54 13.07 -6.27
CA LEU A 104 -13.39 12.62 -5.50
C LEU A 104 -13.58 11.18 -4.98
N GLY A 105 -14.78 10.86 -4.49
CA GLY A 105 -15.10 9.49 -4.04
C GLY A 105 -14.94 8.46 -5.18
N ILE A 106 -15.49 8.77 -6.35
CA ILE A 106 -15.34 7.92 -7.55
C ILE A 106 -13.85 7.80 -7.92
N ALA A 107 -13.11 8.91 -7.95
CA ALA A 107 -11.69 8.91 -8.26
C ALA A 107 -10.89 8.03 -7.28
N CYS A 108 -11.20 8.08 -5.97
CA CYS A 108 -10.55 7.24 -4.97
C CYS A 108 -10.77 5.74 -5.21
N VAL A 109 -12.00 5.32 -5.55
CA VAL A 109 -12.29 3.92 -5.92
C VAL A 109 -11.52 3.54 -7.18
N MET A 110 -11.52 4.39 -8.21
CA MET A 110 -10.80 4.15 -9.47
C MET A 110 -9.29 4.02 -9.26
N ILE A 111 -8.68 4.84 -8.39
CA ILE A 111 -7.27 4.72 -7.98
C ILE A 111 -7.01 3.34 -7.37
N GLY A 112 -7.89 2.90 -6.48
CA GLY A 112 -7.77 1.58 -5.84
C GLY A 112 -7.81 0.43 -6.85
N ILE A 113 -8.79 0.43 -7.74
CA ILE A 113 -8.92 -0.57 -8.81
C ILE A 113 -7.69 -0.56 -9.71
N ALA A 114 -7.25 0.61 -10.14
CA ALA A 114 -6.09 0.77 -11.00
C ALA A 114 -4.81 0.28 -10.32
N ARG A 115 -4.59 0.61 -9.04
CA ARG A 115 -3.44 0.15 -8.25
C ARG A 115 -3.40 -1.37 -8.12
N GLY A 116 -4.50 -1.97 -7.68
CA GLY A 116 -4.58 -3.42 -7.50
C GLY A 116 -4.37 -4.15 -8.82
N GLY A 117 -4.99 -3.67 -9.90
CA GLY A 117 -4.79 -4.19 -11.25
C GLY A 117 -3.34 -4.07 -11.71
N THR A 118 -2.72 -2.90 -11.52
CA THR A 118 -1.32 -2.67 -11.85
C THR A 118 -0.41 -3.62 -11.07
N THR A 119 -0.63 -3.81 -9.77
CA THR A 119 0.16 -4.73 -8.94
C THR A 119 0.08 -6.16 -9.47
N ASN A 120 -1.13 -6.65 -9.77
CA ASN A 120 -1.30 -8.00 -10.30
C ASN A 120 -0.59 -8.17 -11.66
N PHE A 121 -0.78 -7.24 -12.59
CA PHE A 121 -0.17 -7.35 -13.92
C PHE A 121 1.35 -7.22 -13.89
N THR A 122 1.90 -6.31 -13.09
CA THR A 122 3.36 -6.17 -12.98
C THR A 122 4.01 -7.40 -12.38
N ASN A 123 3.38 -8.02 -11.37
CA ASN A 123 3.83 -9.29 -10.81
C ASN A 123 3.79 -10.43 -11.86
N ILE A 124 2.69 -10.53 -12.62
CA ILE A 124 2.59 -11.52 -13.70
C ILE A 124 3.68 -11.27 -14.75
N MET A 125 3.94 -10.02 -15.17
CA MET A 125 4.99 -9.73 -16.15
C MET A 125 6.38 -10.15 -15.63
N MET A 126 6.70 -9.90 -14.36
CA MET A 126 7.96 -10.33 -13.79
C MET A 126 8.08 -11.86 -13.69
N SER A 127 6.98 -12.57 -13.40
CA SER A 127 6.98 -14.04 -13.35
C SER A 127 7.18 -14.70 -14.72
N THR A 128 6.91 -14.01 -15.83
CA THR A 128 7.15 -14.53 -17.18
C THR A 128 8.61 -14.43 -17.63
N LEU A 129 9.46 -13.70 -16.89
CA LEU A 129 10.88 -13.60 -17.20
C LEU A 129 11.61 -14.90 -16.86
N PRO A 130 12.61 -15.34 -17.66
CA PRO A 130 13.26 -16.61 -17.46
C PRO A 130 14.24 -16.61 -16.28
N GLY A 131 14.24 -17.69 -15.50
CA GLY A 131 15.25 -18.03 -14.49
C GLY A 131 15.58 -16.89 -13.50
N LYS A 132 16.85 -16.56 -13.36
CA LYS A 132 17.33 -15.50 -12.43
C LYS A 132 16.79 -14.11 -12.75
N LYS A 133 16.42 -13.81 -14.00
CA LYS A 133 15.85 -12.52 -14.38
C LYS A 133 14.50 -12.25 -13.70
N SER A 134 13.70 -13.28 -13.46
CA SER A 134 12.42 -13.13 -12.72
C SER A 134 12.68 -12.65 -11.29
N ALA A 135 13.57 -13.30 -10.55
CA ALA A 135 13.90 -12.91 -9.17
C ALA A 135 14.49 -11.49 -9.10
N ILE A 136 15.40 -11.13 -10.03
CA ILE A 136 15.94 -9.77 -10.14
C ILE A 136 14.82 -8.79 -10.47
N GLY A 137 13.94 -9.14 -11.41
CA GLY A 137 12.80 -8.34 -11.82
C GLY A 137 11.85 -8.02 -10.68
N PHE A 138 11.52 -9.01 -9.82
CA PHE A 138 10.69 -8.78 -8.63
C PHE A 138 11.35 -7.82 -7.64
N ASN A 139 12.64 -7.97 -7.35
CA ASN A 139 13.35 -7.07 -6.44
C ASN A 139 13.38 -5.64 -6.98
N LEU A 140 13.70 -5.46 -8.27
CA LEU A 140 13.69 -4.15 -8.92
C LEU A 140 12.28 -3.55 -8.97
N LEU A 141 11.23 -4.38 -9.15
CA LEU A 141 9.84 -3.94 -9.16
C LEU A 141 9.47 -3.27 -7.84
N HIS A 142 9.72 -3.95 -6.73
CA HIS A 142 9.45 -3.38 -5.40
C HIS A 142 10.35 -2.19 -5.07
N GLY A 143 11.59 -2.17 -5.57
CA GLY A 143 12.47 -1.01 -5.50
C GLY A 143 11.90 0.19 -6.25
N ALA A 144 11.41 -0.01 -7.48
CA ALA A 144 10.80 1.05 -8.28
C ALA A 144 9.56 1.64 -7.60
N PHE A 145 8.71 0.79 -7.00
CA PHE A 145 7.57 1.24 -6.18
C PHE A 145 8.03 2.11 -5.01
N ALA A 146 9.03 1.65 -4.25
CA ALA A 146 9.54 2.39 -3.09
C ALA A 146 10.11 3.77 -3.51
N VAL A 147 10.85 3.84 -4.61
CA VAL A 147 11.34 5.11 -5.17
C VAL A 147 10.19 6.05 -5.52
N GLY A 148 9.14 5.55 -6.18
CA GLY A 148 7.94 6.33 -6.47
C GLY A 148 7.24 6.85 -5.20
N ALA A 149 7.12 5.99 -4.19
CA ALA A 149 6.51 6.33 -2.90
C ALA A 149 7.28 7.42 -2.14
N VAL A 150 8.62 7.39 -2.19
CA VAL A 150 9.49 8.39 -1.57
C VAL A 150 9.46 9.72 -2.33
N LEU A 151 9.52 9.66 -3.67
CA LEU A 151 9.61 10.87 -4.49
C LEU A 151 8.29 11.64 -4.57
N SER A 152 7.14 11.00 -4.39
CA SER A 152 5.83 11.64 -4.51
C SER A 152 5.61 12.76 -3.48
N PRO A 153 5.83 12.58 -2.16
CA PRO A 153 5.74 13.68 -1.21
C PRO A 153 6.78 14.77 -1.45
N LEU A 154 8.02 14.41 -1.84
CA LEU A 154 9.07 15.39 -2.16
C LEU A 154 8.69 16.25 -3.39
N ALA A 155 8.11 15.63 -4.41
CA ALA A 155 7.60 16.34 -5.57
C ALA A 155 6.42 17.27 -5.20
N LEU A 156 5.57 16.83 -4.27
CA LEU A 156 4.48 17.66 -3.76
C LEU A 156 5.02 18.90 -3.04
N ILE A 157 6.02 18.74 -2.15
CA ILE A 157 6.71 19.87 -1.49
C ILE A 157 7.26 20.85 -2.55
N ALA A 158 7.98 20.35 -3.54
CA ALA A 158 8.57 21.19 -4.59
C ALA A 158 7.50 21.95 -5.39
N CYS A 159 6.37 21.33 -5.69
CA CYS A 159 5.28 21.96 -6.42
C CYS A 159 4.49 22.97 -5.57
N THR A 160 4.34 22.73 -4.26
CA THR A 160 3.51 23.59 -3.38
C THR A 160 4.29 24.69 -2.68
N ARG A 161 5.62 24.69 -2.75
CA ARG A 161 6.49 25.64 -2.03
C ARG A 161 6.14 27.12 -2.25
N ASN A 162 5.77 27.50 -3.49
CA ASN A 162 5.47 28.88 -3.86
C ASN A 162 4.00 29.09 -4.21
N ASN A 163 3.18 28.04 -4.21
CA ASN A 163 1.78 28.12 -4.59
C ASN A 163 1.00 26.93 -4.02
N ASP A 164 0.05 27.19 -3.16
CA ASP A 164 -0.80 26.16 -2.54
C ASP A 164 -1.56 25.30 -3.56
N MET A 165 -1.79 25.83 -4.77
CA MET A 165 -2.39 25.07 -5.87
C MET A 165 -1.39 24.23 -6.67
N GLY A 166 -0.12 24.26 -6.30
CA GLY A 166 0.97 23.49 -6.96
C GLY A 166 0.73 21.99 -6.97
N TRP A 167 -0.06 21.44 -6.05
CA TRP A 167 -0.46 20.04 -6.08
C TRP A 167 -1.17 19.64 -7.39
N LYS A 168 -1.86 20.58 -8.08
CA LYS A 168 -2.46 20.33 -9.40
C LYS A 168 -1.41 20.09 -10.48
N ILE A 169 -0.22 20.67 -10.36
CA ILE A 169 0.90 20.43 -11.27
C ILE A 169 1.35 18.98 -11.13
N LEU A 170 1.51 18.51 -9.88
CA LEU A 170 1.92 17.13 -9.62
C LEU A 170 0.86 16.12 -10.13
N THR A 171 -0.41 16.34 -9.83
CA THR A 171 -1.48 15.46 -10.30
C THR A 171 -1.64 15.46 -11.82
N SER A 172 -1.43 16.62 -12.50
CA SER A 172 -1.33 16.69 -13.96
C SER A 172 -0.13 15.90 -14.49
N GLY A 173 1.01 15.97 -13.81
CA GLY A 173 2.19 15.15 -14.13
C GLY A 173 1.89 13.67 -14.10
N ILE A 174 1.10 13.19 -13.12
CA ILE A 174 0.65 11.79 -13.07
C ILE A 174 -0.24 11.44 -14.27
N VAL A 175 -1.14 12.33 -14.67
CA VAL A 175 -1.96 12.12 -15.90
C VAL A 175 -1.06 11.93 -17.11
N VAL A 176 -0.02 12.76 -17.27
CA VAL A 176 0.97 12.62 -18.36
C VAL A 176 1.71 11.28 -18.25
N MET A 177 2.13 10.87 -17.06
CA MET A 177 2.77 9.55 -16.87
C MET A 177 1.83 8.39 -17.21
N CYS A 178 0.54 8.49 -16.92
CA CYS A 178 -0.46 7.49 -17.33
C CYS A 178 -0.61 7.45 -18.86
N LEU A 179 -0.58 8.59 -19.56
CA LEU A 179 -0.56 8.65 -21.02
C LEU A 179 0.69 7.97 -21.60
N LEU A 180 1.86 8.21 -21.01
CA LEU A 180 3.09 7.51 -21.40
C LEU A 180 2.97 5.99 -21.17
N GLN A 181 2.40 5.57 -20.03
CA GLN A 181 2.13 4.16 -19.76
C GLN A 181 1.21 3.54 -20.82
N LEU A 182 0.13 4.23 -21.21
CA LEU A 182 -0.78 3.79 -22.28
C LEU A 182 -0.03 3.64 -23.61
N THR A 183 0.80 4.61 -23.99
CA THR A 183 1.57 4.56 -25.23
C THR A 183 2.60 3.43 -25.22
N VAL A 184 3.29 3.20 -24.11
CA VAL A 184 4.26 2.11 -23.98
C VAL A 184 3.58 0.75 -24.09
N TYR A 185 2.54 0.49 -23.31
CA TYR A 185 1.86 -0.80 -23.32
C TYR A 185 1.04 -1.06 -24.57
N SER A 186 0.52 -0.01 -25.25
CA SER A 186 -0.16 -0.17 -26.53
C SER A 186 0.76 -0.68 -27.66
N ARG A 187 2.07 -0.47 -27.54
CA ARG A 187 3.08 -0.89 -28.53
C ARG A 187 3.82 -2.17 -28.14
N MET A 188 3.55 -2.73 -26.96
CA MET A 188 4.23 -3.94 -26.49
C MET A 188 3.41 -5.20 -26.76
N ASN A 189 4.08 -6.27 -27.15
CA ASN A 189 3.50 -7.60 -27.14
C ASN A 189 3.59 -8.18 -25.74
N LEU A 190 2.46 -8.20 -25.03
CA LEU A 190 2.39 -8.79 -23.70
C LEU A 190 2.30 -10.32 -23.79
N PRO A 191 2.89 -11.06 -22.83
CA PRO A 191 2.82 -12.51 -22.80
C PRO A 191 1.36 -13.01 -22.85
N ALA A 192 1.12 -14.07 -23.59
CA ALA A 192 -0.19 -14.70 -23.69
C ALA A 192 -0.67 -15.21 -22.33
N GLU A 193 -1.97 -15.31 -22.17
CA GLU A 193 -2.60 -15.78 -20.95
C GLU A 193 -2.70 -17.31 -20.95
N ASN A 194 -2.01 -17.96 -20.04
CA ASN A 194 -2.23 -19.38 -19.76
C ASN A 194 -3.35 -19.49 -18.71
N ILE A 195 -4.60 -19.49 -19.18
CA ILE A 195 -5.76 -19.69 -18.29
C ILE A 195 -5.84 -21.19 -17.98
N THR A 196 -5.14 -21.62 -16.95
CA THR A 196 -5.38 -22.96 -16.39
C THR A 196 -6.67 -22.87 -15.56
N LYS A 197 -7.80 -23.24 -16.18
CA LYS A 197 -9.06 -23.47 -15.46
C LYS A 197 -8.95 -24.75 -14.64
N SER A 198 -8.20 -24.71 -13.55
CA SER A 198 -8.25 -25.76 -12.55
C SER A 198 -9.24 -25.34 -11.46
N ILE A 199 -10.49 -25.78 -11.61
CA ILE A 199 -11.46 -25.74 -10.50
C ILE A 199 -11.07 -26.88 -9.56
N LYS A 200 -10.02 -26.67 -8.75
CA LYS A 200 -9.75 -27.57 -7.62
C LYS A 200 -10.86 -27.36 -6.58
N LYS A 201 -11.35 -28.45 -6.03
CA LYS A 201 -12.28 -28.42 -4.89
C LYS A 201 -11.65 -27.54 -3.79
N VAL A 202 -12.34 -26.48 -3.40
CA VAL A 202 -11.80 -25.51 -2.41
C VAL A 202 -11.81 -26.20 -1.05
N ASP A 203 -10.64 -26.50 -0.52
CA ASP A 203 -10.49 -26.96 0.87
C ASP A 203 -10.68 -25.77 1.81
N ARG A 204 -11.72 -25.82 2.64
CA ARG A 204 -12.10 -24.80 3.63
C ARG A 204 -11.73 -25.22 5.06
N SER A 205 -10.97 -26.27 5.26
CA SER A 205 -10.57 -26.79 6.58
C SER A 205 -9.83 -25.76 7.43
N PHE A 206 -9.08 -24.85 6.77
CA PHE A 206 -8.34 -23.77 7.41
C PHE A 206 -9.25 -22.82 8.25
N LEU A 207 -10.53 -22.67 7.92
CA LEU A 207 -11.46 -21.81 8.67
C LEU A 207 -11.70 -22.30 10.10
N LYS A 208 -11.49 -23.59 10.37
CA LYS A 208 -11.56 -24.18 11.72
C LYS A 208 -10.27 -24.02 12.52
N ASN A 209 -9.17 -23.62 11.87
CA ASN A 209 -7.87 -23.50 12.49
C ASN A 209 -7.73 -22.17 13.22
N LYS A 210 -7.55 -22.18 14.54
CA LYS A 210 -7.33 -20.99 15.37
C LYS A 210 -6.10 -20.19 14.93
N ASN A 211 -5.05 -20.87 14.49
CA ASN A 211 -3.82 -20.25 14.02
C ASN A 211 -4.01 -19.46 12.71
N PHE A 212 -4.97 -19.87 11.87
CA PHE A 212 -5.39 -19.09 10.70
C PHE A 212 -5.95 -17.73 11.13
N TRP A 213 -6.88 -17.71 12.09
CA TRP A 213 -7.50 -16.47 12.54
C TRP A 213 -6.54 -15.53 13.26
N LEU A 214 -5.55 -16.07 13.99
CA LEU A 214 -4.48 -15.27 14.59
C LEU A 214 -3.61 -14.62 13.53
N GLY A 215 -3.20 -15.37 12.49
CA GLY A 215 -2.46 -14.80 11.36
C GLY A 215 -3.26 -13.72 10.62
N ALA A 216 -4.55 -13.96 10.37
CA ALA A 216 -5.45 -12.99 9.76
C ALA A 216 -5.64 -11.74 10.63
N ALA A 217 -5.73 -11.90 11.95
CA ALA A 217 -5.86 -10.79 12.90
C ALA A 217 -4.57 -9.95 12.97
N ILE A 218 -3.38 -10.57 12.96
CA ILE A 218 -2.11 -9.82 12.89
C ILE A 218 -2.07 -8.98 11.60
N LEU A 219 -2.43 -9.56 10.45
CA LEU A 219 -2.47 -8.82 9.19
C LEU A 219 -3.53 -7.71 9.22
N PHE A 220 -4.69 -7.96 9.81
CA PHE A 220 -5.74 -6.95 9.96
C PHE A 220 -5.25 -5.74 10.77
N PHE A 221 -4.72 -5.94 11.97
CA PHE A 221 -4.26 -4.85 12.80
C PHE A 221 -3.01 -4.16 12.23
N TYR A 222 -2.11 -4.91 11.58
CA TYR A 222 -0.97 -4.32 10.90
C TYR A 222 -1.39 -3.40 9.75
N ILE A 223 -2.23 -3.88 8.83
CA ILE A 223 -2.72 -3.09 7.70
C ILE A 223 -3.57 -1.90 8.20
N SER A 224 -4.33 -2.09 9.28
CA SER A 224 -5.03 -1.01 9.98
C SER A 224 -4.08 0.10 10.42
N ALA A 225 -2.99 -0.24 11.10
CA ALA A 225 -1.99 0.73 11.56
C ALA A 225 -1.28 1.40 10.38
N GLU A 226 -0.80 0.61 9.41
CA GLU A 226 -0.07 1.11 8.24
C GLU A 226 -0.90 2.13 7.45
N TYR A 227 -2.13 1.77 7.08
CA TYR A 227 -2.98 2.65 6.28
C TYR A 227 -3.44 3.88 7.05
N ALA A 228 -3.71 3.76 8.34
CA ALA A 228 -4.07 4.91 9.15
C ALA A 228 -2.89 5.88 9.29
N ILE A 229 -1.68 5.39 9.61
CA ILE A 229 -0.47 6.21 9.71
C ILE A 229 -0.20 6.90 8.37
N VAL A 230 -0.08 6.14 7.28
CA VAL A 230 0.27 6.68 5.95
C VAL A 230 -0.73 7.72 5.47
N ASN A 231 -2.02 7.51 5.70
CA ASN A 231 -3.06 8.39 5.20
C ASN A 231 -3.32 9.64 6.08
N TRP A 232 -3.07 9.56 7.38
CA TRP A 232 -3.39 10.63 8.30
C TRP A 232 -2.20 11.43 8.82
N LEU A 233 -0.96 10.94 8.63
CA LEU A 233 0.24 11.53 9.21
C LEU A 233 0.41 13.02 8.87
N VAL A 234 0.24 13.38 7.59
CA VAL A 234 0.39 14.77 7.12
C VAL A 234 -0.73 15.65 7.69
N THR A 235 -1.98 15.18 7.62
CA THR A 235 -3.12 15.89 8.19
C THR A 235 -2.95 16.09 9.69
N TYR A 236 -2.51 15.06 10.40
CA TYR A 236 -2.29 15.11 11.84
C TYR A 236 -1.30 16.21 12.24
N PHE A 237 -0.11 16.20 11.67
CA PHE A 237 0.92 17.18 12.04
C PHE A 237 0.57 18.60 11.59
N LYS A 238 0.00 18.75 10.40
CA LYS A 238 -0.41 20.06 9.89
C LYS A 238 -1.54 20.66 10.72
N ASP A 239 -2.61 19.91 10.98
CA ASP A 239 -3.82 20.44 11.63
C ASP A 239 -3.62 20.62 13.15
N THR A 240 -2.67 19.89 13.77
CA THR A 240 -2.24 20.15 15.15
C THR A 240 -1.24 21.31 15.28
N GLY A 241 -0.69 21.80 14.15
CA GLY A 241 0.33 22.84 14.14
C GLY A 241 1.68 22.43 14.73
N ILE A 242 1.91 21.11 14.97
CA ILE A 242 3.16 20.60 15.55
C ILE A 242 4.30 20.71 14.55
N LEU A 243 4.03 20.43 13.27
CA LEU A 243 5.00 20.54 12.18
C LEU A 243 4.43 21.41 11.06
N SER A 244 5.31 22.07 10.32
CA SER A 244 4.92 22.74 9.08
C SER A 244 4.40 21.75 8.04
N ALA A 245 3.65 22.24 7.05
CA ALA A 245 3.15 21.39 5.97
C ALA A 245 4.26 20.67 5.20
N GLU A 246 5.38 21.36 4.96
CA GLU A 246 6.55 20.80 4.29
C GLU A 246 7.21 19.70 5.12
N VAL A 247 7.46 19.94 6.40
CA VAL A 247 8.06 18.95 7.32
C VAL A 247 7.13 17.75 7.50
N SER A 248 5.81 17.96 7.57
CA SER A 248 4.84 16.87 7.65
C SER A 248 4.90 15.93 6.43
N GLN A 249 5.05 16.47 5.22
CA GLN A 249 5.22 15.69 4.00
C GLN A 249 6.59 14.98 3.95
N LEU A 250 7.65 15.65 4.45
CA LEU A 250 8.98 15.07 4.57
C LEU A 250 8.97 13.84 5.49
N MET A 251 8.18 13.85 6.58
CA MET A 251 8.01 12.70 7.48
C MET A 251 7.43 11.49 6.74
N THR A 252 6.54 11.69 5.79
CA THR A 252 6.00 10.57 4.98
C THR A 252 7.08 9.97 4.07
N SER A 253 7.90 10.80 3.44
CA SER A 253 9.04 10.31 2.64
C SER A 253 10.06 9.57 3.50
N LEU A 254 10.39 10.10 4.67
CA LEU A 254 11.27 9.46 5.64
C LEU A 254 10.73 8.08 6.05
N LEU A 255 9.44 7.98 6.38
CA LEU A 255 8.79 6.73 6.73
C LEU A 255 9.05 5.64 5.66
N TRP A 256 8.85 5.97 4.39
CA TRP A 256 9.05 5.01 3.29
C TRP A 256 10.51 4.66 3.04
N VAL A 257 11.43 5.61 3.19
CA VAL A 257 12.88 5.32 3.14
C VAL A 257 13.25 4.32 4.24
N VAL A 258 12.78 4.53 5.45
CA VAL A 258 13.11 3.65 6.57
C VAL A 258 12.42 2.30 6.46
N ILE A 259 11.18 2.23 5.97
CA ILE A 259 10.52 0.95 5.64
C ILE A 259 11.35 0.16 4.61
N PHE A 260 11.87 0.83 3.58
CA PHE A 260 12.73 0.17 2.60
C PHE A 260 14.01 -0.39 3.24
N ILE A 261 14.70 0.41 4.07
CA ILE A 261 15.88 -0.02 4.81
C ILE A 261 15.55 -1.20 5.75
N GLY A 262 14.45 -1.10 6.49
CA GLY A 262 13.96 -2.15 7.38
C GLY A 262 13.68 -3.47 6.64
N ARG A 263 13.12 -3.41 5.43
CA ARG A 263 12.94 -4.60 4.56
C ARG A 263 14.27 -5.23 4.15
N MET A 264 15.29 -4.43 3.88
CA MET A 264 16.64 -4.94 3.57
C MET A 264 17.26 -5.64 4.78
N ILE A 265 17.15 -5.03 5.97
CA ILE A 265 17.58 -5.62 7.24
C ILE A 265 16.81 -6.91 7.51
N GLY A 266 15.50 -6.90 7.37
CA GLY A 266 14.65 -8.07 7.55
C GLY A 266 15.04 -9.22 6.62
N ALA A 267 15.31 -8.94 5.34
CA ALA A 267 15.78 -9.94 4.39
C ALA A 267 17.12 -10.57 4.81
N ALA A 268 18.04 -9.77 5.38
CA ALA A 268 19.33 -10.27 5.89
C ALA A 268 19.20 -11.09 7.17
N LEU A 269 18.11 -10.97 7.91
CA LEU A 269 17.80 -11.73 9.14
C LEU A 269 17.09 -13.06 8.85
N VAL A 270 16.57 -13.26 7.63
CA VAL A 270 15.88 -14.50 7.26
C VAL A 270 16.83 -15.70 7.47
N GLY A 271 16.35 -16.71 8.18
CA GLY A 271 17.12 -17.92 8.52
C GLY A 271 18.11 -17.76 9.69
N LYS A 272 18.39 -16.52 10.16
CA LYS A 272 19.26 -16.25 11.30
C LYS A 272 18.47 -16.02 12.59
N VAL A 273 17.29 -15.42 12.49
CA VAL A 273 16.42 -15.09 13.62
C VAL A 273 15.05 -15.72 13.38
N SER A 274 14.46 -16.27 14.43
CA SER A 274 13.12 -16.85 14.38
C SER A 274 12.09 -15.78 14.02
N ARG A 275 11.14 -16.10 13.11
CA ARG A 275 10.04 -15.19 12.72
C ARG A 275 9.19 -14.74 13.90
N LYS A 276 9.01 -15.62 14.91
CA LYS A 276 8.30 -15.29 16.15
C LYS A 276 8.99 -14.16 16.91
N ILE A 277 10.33 -14.22 17.01
CA ILE A 277 11.13 -13.16 17.67
C ILE A 277 11.02 -11.86 16.87
N ILE A 278 11.19 -11.90 15.55
CA ILE A 278 11.06 -10.72 14.68
C ILE A 278 9.70 -10.05 14.89
N LEU A 279 8.60 -10.82 14.86
CA LEU A 279 7.25 -10.27 15.06
C LEU A 279 7.08 -9.60 16.44
N VAL A 280 7.62 -10.21 17.51
CA VAL A 280 7.51 -9.63 18.86
C VAL A 280 8.31 -8.33 18.96
N VAL A 281 9.55 -8.32 18.48
CA VAL A 281 10.41 -7.14 18.50
C VAL A 281 9.80 -6.01 17.65
N ASP A 282 9.31 -6.35 16.45
CA ASP A 282 8.65 -5.40 15.57
C ASP A 282 7.34 -4.84 16.18
N GLY A 283 6.52 -5.70 16.79
CA GLY A 283 5.28 -5.27 17.45
C GLY A 283 5.53 -4.33 18.62
N ILE A 284 6.50 -4.65 19.47
CA ILE A 284 6.91 -3.79 20.60
C ILE A 284 7.49 -2.47 20.08
N GLY A 285 8.42 -2.55 19.11
CA GLY A 285 9.06 -1.37 18.53
C GLY A 285 8.05 -0.45 17.87
N LEU A 286 7.16 -0.98 17.02
CA LEU A 286 6.11 -0.19 16.39
C LEU A 286 5.24 0.55 17.41
N MET A 287 4.78 -0.14 18.46
CA MET A 287 3.96 0.46 19.49
C MET A 287 4.73 1.58 20.24
N LEU A 288 5.95 1.32 20.70
CA LEU A 288 6.73 2.29 21.47
C LEU A 288 7.07 3.53 20.63
N PHE A 289 7.52 3.37 19.40
CA PHE A 289 7.88 4.50 18.55
C PHE A 289 6.64 5.26 18.04
N PHE A 290 5.51 4.59 17.85
CA PHE A 290 4.27 5.29 17.55
C PHE A 290 3.76 6.08 18.76
N LEU A 291 3.87 5.56 19.98
CA LEU A 291 3.61 6.34 21.20
C LEU A 291 4.53 7.56 21.31
N LEU A 292 5.82 7.41 20.98
CA LEU A 292 6.74 8.55 20.91
C LEU A 292 6.24 9.62 19.94
N VAL A 293 5.81 9.24 18.70
CA VAL A 293 5.21 10.17 17.74
C VAL A 293 3.94 10.84 18.29
N PHE A 294 3.06 10.05 18.90
CA PHE A 294 1.76 10.53 19.38
C PHE A 294 1.87 11.55 20.54
N PHE A 295 2.79 11.33 21.48
CA PHE A 295 2.97 12.23 22.63
C PHE A 295 3.94 13.38 22.37
N SER A 296 4.76 13.32 21.32
CA SER A 296 5.75 14.36 21.04
C SER A 296 5.12 15.64 20.51
N ARG A 297 5.75 16.77 20.83
CA ARG A 297 5.35 18.11 20.40
C ARG A 297 6.50 18.89 19.75
N SER A 298 7.60 18.24 19.47
CA SER A 298 8.80 18.83 18.84
C SER A 298 9.34 17.94 17.74
N GLU A 299 10.06 18.53 16.80
CA GLU A 299 10.49 17.86 15.56
C GLU A 299 11.40 16.65 15.80
N LEU A 300 12.40 16.78 16.68
CA LEU A 300 13.41 15.74 16.85
C LEU A 300 12.83 14.40 17.39
N PRO A 301 12.02 14.36 18.44
CA PRO A 301 11.39 13.13 18.89
C PRO A 301 10.41 12.54 17.83
N ILE A 302 9.72 13.39 17.08
CA ILE A 302 8.85 12.95 15.99
C ILE A 302 9.67 12.29 14.89
N PHE A 303 10.78 12.91 14.47
CA PHE A 303 11.70 12.35 13.49
C PHE A 303 12.22 10.98 13.91
N LEU A 304 12.72 10.84 15.14
CA LEU A 304 13.16 9.56 15.71
C LEU A 304 12.01 8.54 15.79
N GLY A 305 10.83 9.00 16.20
CA GLY A 305 9.63 8.18 16.24
C GLY A 305 9.24 7.63 14.88
N ILE A 306 9.23 8.47 13.84
CA ILE A 306 8.92 8.03 12.45
C ILE A 306 9.97 7.05 11.92
N MET A 307 11.25 7.28 12.24
CA MET A 307 12.31 6.30 11.90
C MET A 307 12.04 4.94 12.56
N GLY A 308 11.72 4.92 13.85
CA GLY A 308 11.37 3.69 14.54
C GLY A 308 10.11 3.04 13.99
N VAL A 309 9.04 3.80 13.77
CA VAL A 309 7.81 3.30 13.15
C VAL A 309 8.12 2.64 11.81
N GLY A 310 8.85 3.30 10.91
CA GLY A 310 9.20 2.74 9.60
C GLY A 310 10.02 1.46 9.69
N LEU A 311 11.01 1.43 10.60
CA LEU A 311 11.89 0.28 10.79
C LEU A 311 11.11 -0.96 11.26
N PHE A 312 10.31 -0.81 12.30
CA PHE A 312 9.56 -1.92 12.91
C PHE A 312 8.28 -2.29 12.17
N MET A 313 7.74 -1.42 11.30
CA MET A 313 6.66 -1.80 10.37
C MET A 313 7.14 -2.70 9.24
N ALA A 314 8.40 -2.64 8.87
CA ALA A 314 8.92 -3.15 7.60
C ALA A 314 8.70 -4.64 7.38
N THR A 315 8.78 -5.46 8.44
CA THR A 315 8.79 -6.92 8.32
C THR A 315 7.57 -7.62 8.93
N ILE A 316 6.67 -6.90 9.61
CA ILE A 316 5.48 -7.49 10.26
C ILE A 316 4.61 -8.22 9.23
N TYR A 317 4.28 -7.56 8.10
CA TYR A 317 3.44 -8.14 7.06
C TYR A 317 3.99 -9.48 6.54
N THR A 318 5.25 -9.46 6.14
CA THR A 318 5.89 -10.65 5.55
C THR A 318 6.09 -11.78 6.55
N SER A 319 6.43 -11.44 7.78
CA SER A 319 6.62 -12.41 8.87
C SER A 319 5.29 -13.04 9.31
N ALA A 320 4.23 -12.23 9.43
CA ALA A 320 2.89 -12.71 9.76
C ALA A 320 2.31 -13.60 8.68
N LEU A 321 2.44 -13.18 7.40
CA LEU A 321 1.98 -13.97 6.27
C LEU A 321 2.72 -15.31 6.17
N ALA A 322 4.03 -15.30 6.33
CA ALA A 322 4.84 -16.52 6.27
C ALA A 322 4.48 -17.49 7.42
N LEU A 323 4.35 -16.96 8.65
CA LEU A 323 3.95 -17.78 9.80
C LEU A 323 2.53 -18.37 9.63
N GLY A 324 1.58 -17.57 9.16
CA GLY A 324 0.22 -18.00 8.88
C GLY A 324 0.16 -19.06 7.77
N THR A 325 0.96 -18.90 6.69
CA THR A 325 1.04 -19.85 5.58
C THR A 325 1.59 -21.22 6.04
N GLU A 326 2.61 -21.22 6.90
CA GLU A 326 3.16 -22.46 7.49
C GLU A 326 2.07 -23.20 8.31
N ARG A 327 1.31 -22.48 9.11
CA ARG A 327 0.28 -23.05 10.00
C ARG A 327 -0.91 -23.65 9.25
N ILE A 328 -1.22 -23.18 8.05
CA ILE A 328 -2.28 -23.73 7.19
C ILE A 328 -1.75 -24.64 6.08
N LYS A 329 -0.51 -25.15 6.25
CA LYS A 329 0.13 -26.10 5.32
C LYS A 329 0.13 -25.62 3.85
N GLY A 330 0.28 -24.31 3.62
CA GLY A 330 0.33 -23.72 2.28
C GLY A 330 -0.98 -23.75 1.50
N ASN A 331 -2.13 -23.80 2.18
CA ASN A 331 -3.43 -23.72 1.52
C ASN A 331 -3.62 -22.35 0.83
N ASP A 332 -3.57 -22.33 -0.51
CA ASP A 332 -3.62 -21.10 -1.32
C ASP A 332 -4.88 -20.25 -1.06
N VAL A 333 -6.02 -20.92 -0.85
CA VAL A 333 -7.29 -20.24 -0.55
C VAL A 333 -7.24 -19.63 0.84
N GLY A 334 -6.64 -20.34 1.80
CA GLY A 334 -6.43 -19.84 3.15
C GLY A 334 -5.51 -18.62 3.16
N VAL A 335 -4.40 -18.65 2.43
CA VAL A 335 -3.50 -17.50 2.29
C VAL A 335 -4.22 -16.30 1.69
N SER A 336 -4.95 -16.51 0.59
CA SER A 336 -5.73 -15.44 -0.05
C SER A 336 -6.80 -14.85 0.88
N THR A 337 -7.50 -15.71 1.65
CA THR A 337 -8.51 -15.28 2.62
C THR A 337 -7.88 -14.49 3.77
N MET A 338 -6.69 -14.88 4.24
CA MET A 338 -5.94 -14.17 5.26
C MET A 338 -5.54 -12.76 4.80
N ILE A 339 -5.02 -12.63 3.57
CA ILE A 339 -4.69 -11.34 2.96
C ILE A 339 -5.95 -10.47 2.80
N LEU A 340 -7.05 -11.08 2.35
CA LEU A 340 -8.34 -10.41 2.18
C LEU A 340 -8.85 -9.85 3.51
N THR A 341 -8.87 -10.68 4.56
CA THR A 341 -9.26 -10.27 5.92
C THR A 341 -8.36 -9.14 6.41
N GLY A 342 -7.04 -9.26 6.23
CA GLY A 342 -6.10 -8.20 6.57
C GLY A 342 -6.42 -6.88 5.85
N SER A 343 -6.72 -6.93 4.56
CA SER A 343 -7.02 -5.75 3.75
C SER A 343 -8.24 -4.96 4.22
N THR A 344 -9.20 -5.60 4.92
CA THR A 344 -10.34 -4.89 5.51
C THR A 344 -9.92 -3.88 6.59
N GLY A 345 -8.78 -4.08 7.24
CA GLY A 345 -8.19 -3.11 8.17
C GLY A 345 -7.89 -1.76 7.51
N GLY A 346 -7.37 -1.78 6.27
CA GLY A 346 -7.12 -0.57 5.48
C GLY A 346 -8.39 0.12 4.99
N ILE A 347 -9.53 -0.55 5.05
CA ILE A 347 -10.85 0.04 4.76
C ILE A 347 -11.42 0.70 6.02
N ILE A 348 -11.42 -0.02 7.13
CA ILE A 348 -12.13 0.38 8.35
C ILE A 348 -11.38 1.49 9.09
N THR A 349 -10.07 1.32 9.29
CA THR A 349 -9.35 2.16 10.25
C THR A 349 -9.20 3.61 9.81
N PRO A 350 -8.90 3.97 8.54
CA PRO A 350 -8.87 5.39 8.15
C PRO A 350 -10.23 6.09 8.32
N ALA A 351 -11.34 5.38 8.09
CA ALA A 351 -12.68 5.91 8.32
C ALA A 351 -12.96 6.15 9.81
N VAL A 352 -12.60 5.17 10.67
CA VAL A 352 -12.76 5.31 12.13
C VAL A 352 -11.92 6.47 12.68
N VAL A 353 -10.67 6.62 12.23
CA VAL A 353 -9.82 7.78 12.59
C VAL A 353 -10.52 9.08 12.21
N GLY A 354 -11.08 9.18 11.01
CA GLY A 354 -11.81 10.36 10.56
C GLY A 354 -13.07 10.66 11.39
N MET A 355 -13.87 9.64 11.71
CA MET A 355 -15.06 9.80 12.55
C MET A 355 -14.71 10.24 13.98
N VAL A 356 -13.66 9.68 14.58
CA VAL A 356 -13.21 10.10 15.92
C VAL A 356 -12.62 11.50 15.85
N ALA A 357 -11.86 11.82 14.80
CA ALA A 357 -11.29 13.15 14.60
C ALA A 357 -12.36 14.24 14.42
N GLU A 358 -13.49 13.93 13.79
CA GLU A 358 -14.63 14.85 13.63
C GLU A 358 -15.25 15.26 14.97
N ASN A 359 -15.38 14.30 15.90
CA ASN A 359 -16.07 14.50 17.17
C ASN A 359 -15.13 14.97 18.30
N ALA A 360 -13.87 14.55 18.28
CA ALA A 360 -12.92 14.72 19.39
C ALA A 360 -11.56 15.34 18.98
N GLY A 361 -11.46 15.79 17.72
CA GLY A 361 -10.25 16.37 17.16
C GLY A 361 -9.26 15.33 16.63
N ILE A 362 -8.39 15.79 15.72
CA ILE A 362 -7.47 14.92 14.97
C ILE A 362 -6.49 14.13 15.87
N GLN A 363 -6.13 14.69 17.02
CA GLN A 363 -5.28 13.99 17.97
C GLN A 363 -5.96 12.74 18.54
N MET A 364 -7.23 12.84 18.94
CA MET A 364 -7.99 11.68 19.39
C MET A 364 -8.25 10.69 18.25
N GLY A 365 -8.43 11.18 17.03
CA GLY A 365 -8.46 10.34 15.83
C GLY A 365 -7.18 9.48 15.72
N MET A 366 -6.01 10.06 15.88
CA MET A 366 -4.74 9.32 15.91
C MET A 366 -4.58 8.41 17.13
N GLY A 367 -5.30 8.67 18.22
CA GLY A 367 -5.41 7.76 19.36
C GLY A 367 -5.99 6.39 18.99
N VAL A 368 -6.83 6.30 17.96
CA VAL A 368 -7.30 5.02 17.40
C VAL A 368 -6.14 4.17 16.93
N VAL A 369 -5.11 4.78 16.32
CA VAL A 369 -3.92 4.06 15.86
C VAL A 369 -3.11 3.51 17.04
N VAL A 370 -3.06 4.23 18.16
CA VAL A 370 -2.46 3.72 19.41
C VAL A 370 -3.18 2.45 19.86
N CYS A 371 -4.53 2.46 19.90
CA CYS A 371 -5.30 1.26 20.23
C CYS A 371 -5.02 0.10 19.26
N VAL A 372 -4.95 0.40 17.96
CA VAL A 372 -4.67 -0.61 16.93
C VAL A 372 -3.26 -1.21 17.11
N THR A 373 -2.24 -0.41 17.41
CA THR A 373 -0.87 -0.94 17.64
C THR A 373 -0.78 -1.77 18.90
N VAL A 374 -1.53 -1.43 19.95
CA VAL A 374 -1.66 -2.26 21.17
C VAL A 374 -2.34 -3.59 20.86
N LEU A 375 -3.46 -3.58 20.11
CA LEU A 375 -4.16 -4.79 19.72
C LEU A 375 -3.31 -5.67 18.80
N LEU A 376 -2.52 -5.07 17.91
CA LEU A 376 -1.54 -5.77 17.10
C LEU A 376 -0.53 -6.51 17.98
N LEU A 377 0.08 -5.81 18.95
CA LEU A 377 1.05 -6.41 19.86
C LEU A 377 0.43 -7.54 20.68
N ILE A 378 -0.75 -7.35 21.25
CA ILE A 378 -1.47 -8.40 22.00
C ILE A 378 -1.69 -9.62 21.09
N THR A 379 -2.16 -9.42 19.86
CA THR A 379 -2.42 -10.50 18.91
C THR A 379 -1.12 -11.24 18.54
N ILE A 380 -0.01 -10.53 18.34
CA ILE A 380 1.31 -11.12 18.11
C ILE A 380 1.73 -11.97 19.31
N LEU A 381 1.65 -11.44 20.53
CA LEU A 381 2.02 -12.16 21.75
C LEU A 381 1.17 -13.42 21.92
N VAL A 382 -0.15 -13.32 21.78
CA VAL A 382 -1.02 -14.50 21.81
C VAL A 382 -0.61 -15.52 20.76
N SER A 383 -0.34 -15.09 19.52
CA SER A 383 0.06 -15.98 18.42
C SER A 383 1.41 -16.68 18.66
N VAL A 384 2.34 -16.02 19.35
CA VAL A 384 3.69 -16.55 19.60
C VAL A 384 3.72 -17.49 20.81
N PHE A 385 2.97 -17.15 21.86
CA PHE A 385 2.96 -17.92 23.12
C PHE A 385 1.88 -18.99 23.19
N MET A 386 0.88 -18.97 22.29
CA MET A 386 -0.02 -20.12 22.15
C MET A 386 0.79 -21.34 21.70
N LYS A 387 0.71 -22.43 22.47
CA LYS A 387 1.25 -23.72 22.03
C LYS A 387 0.57 -24.11 20.72
N ASP A 388 1.37 -24.37 19.69
CA ASP A 388 0.88 -25.04 18.50
C ASP A 388 0.43 -26.44 18.98
N ASN A 389 -0.88 -26.63 19.17
CA ASN A 389 -1.44 -27.97 19.37
C ASN A 389 -1.23 -28.67 18.03
N GLU A 390 -0.15 -29.43 17.95
CA GLU A 390 0.03 -30.46 16.94
C GLU A 390 -1.02 -31.55 17.24
N GLU A 391 -2.12 -31.53 16.50
CA GLU A 391 -2.98 -32.68 16.22
C GLU A 391 -3.38 -32.67 14.76
#